data_8c2a69835c9cc4b7b55e744656489665
#
_entry.id   8c2a69835c9cc4b7b55e744656489665
#
_cell.length_a   1.000
_cell.length_b   1.000
_cell.length_c   1.000
_cell.angle_alpha   90.00
_cell.angle_beta   90.00
_cell.angle_gamma   90.00
#
_symmetry.space_group_name_H-M   'P 1'
#
loop_
_entity.id
_entity.type
_entity.pdbx_description
1 polymer ?
#
loop_
_entity_poly.entity_id
_entity_poly.type
_entity_poly.pdbx_seq_one_letter_code
_entity_poly.pdbx_strand_id
1 'polypeptide(L)'
;NESNTVSANSQAQAGTYSFYVSQLAQAQQTTFSMSDDTYAATGSFEITMDDGTTMDIDLSTVDEDGDNCVDASELVDAINNSDDNPGVSAALVKTDGTTTIMLTSNTTGEQSGFSVSVSGNTDLATAESSSEQPITQAQDAIIRLGNEDGPAITSSSNTFDDVIPGVTMTFSEVSDPDDPNDVTTFTVAEDSSGS
;
A
#
# COMPACT_ATOMS: atom_id res chain seq x y z
N ASN A 1 19.55 -5.83 -14.31
CA ASN A 1 18.29 -6.37 -13.88
C ASN A 1 17.20 -6.05 -14.89
N GLU A 2 16.65 -7.10 -15.55
CA GLU A 2 15.77 -6.92 -16.70
C GLU A 2 14.38 -6.42 -16.36
N SER A 3 13.98 -6.49 -15.10
CA SER A 3 12.64 -6.09 -14.70
C SER A 3 12.50 -4.60 -14.38
N ASN A 4 13.61 -3.90 -14.25
CA ASN A 4 13.59 -2.45 -14.02
C ASN A 4 13.47 -1.73 -15.36
N THR A 5 12.69 -0.66 -15.38
CA THR A 5 12.43 0.09 -16.60
C THR A 5 12.82 1.55 -16.45
N VAL A 6 13.15 2.17 -17.56
CA VAL A 6 13.47 3.61 -17.57
C VAL A 6 12.92 4.21 -18.86
N SER A 7 12.41 5.43 -18.74
CA SER A 7 12.02 6.23 -19.90
C SER A 7 12.62 7.62 -19.76
N ALA A 8 12.88 8.27 -20.88
CA ALA A 8 13.47 9.59 -20.89
C ALA A 8 12.77 10.47 -21.92
N ASN A 9 12.62 11.75 -21.60
CA ASN A 9 12.04 12.73 -22.53
C ASN A 9 13.15 13.64 -23.09
N SER A 10 12.78 14.63 -23.87
CA SER A 10 13.71 15.51 -24.55
C SER A 10 14.53 16.41 -23.61
N GLN A 11 14.17 16.48 -22.34
CA GLN A 11 14.90 17.24 -21.32
C GLN A 11 15.98 16.42 -20.63
N ALA A 12 15.99 15.09 -20.84
CA ALA A 12 16.96 14.22 -20.22
C ALA A 12 18.37 14.49 -20.77
N GLN A 13 19.33 14.57 -19.88
CA GLN A 13 20.73 14.77 -20.26
C GLN A 13 21.42 13.42 -20.46
N ALA A 14 22.28 13.35 -21.45
CA ALA A 14 23.08 12.14 -21.69
C ALA A 14 23.97 11.84 -20.49
N GLY A 15 24.09 10.57 -20.16
CA GLY A 15 24.91 10.12 -19.04
C GLY A 15 24.61 8.67 -18.68
N THR A 16 25.43 8.15 -17.79
CA THR A 16 25.25 6.81 -17.24
C THR A 16 24.98 6.93 -15.75
N TYR A 17 23.92 6.28 -15.28
CA TYR A 17 23.46 6.38 -13.91
C TYR A 17 23.29 4.98 -13.34
N SER A 18 23.79 4.78 -12.12
CA SER A 18 23.68 3.49 -11.43
C SER A 18 22.97 3.68 -10.10
N PHE A 19 22.04 2.77 -9.78
CA PHE A 19 21.27 2.83 -8.56
C PHE A 19 21.25 1.47 -7.86
N TYR A 20 21.47 1.51 -6.57
CA TYR A 20 21.29 0.37 -5.68
C TYR A 20 19.89 0.45 -5.10
N VAL A 21 19.09 -0.60 -5.27
CA VAL A 21 17.70 -0.62 -4.79
C VAL A 21 17.68 -1.24 -3.40
N SER A 22 17.58 -0.39 -2.37
CA SER A 22 17.60 -0.84 -0.98
C SER A 22 16.28 -1.46 -0.57
N GLN A 23 15.16 -0.89 -1.01
CA GLN A 23 13.83 -1.47 -0.76
C GLN A 23 12.84 -0.95 -1.80
N LEU A 24 11.80 -1.72 -2.01
CA LEU A 24 10.68 -1.34 -2.87
C LEU A 24 9.55 -0.77 -2.02
N ALA A 25 8.74 0.08 -2.63
CA ALA A 25 7.54 0.58 -2.01
C ALA A 25 6.53 -0.55 -1.86
N GLN A 26 5.78 -0.54 -0.76
CA GLN A 26 4.76 -1.53 -0.48
C GLN A 26 3.49 -0.86 0.02
N ALA A 27 2.35 -1.44 -0.34
CA ALA A 27 1.06 -1.11 0.25
C ALA A 27 0.89 -1.90 1.54
N GLN A 28 0.15 -1.36 2.48
CA GLN A 28 -0.18 -2.11 3.69
C GLN A 28 -1.27 -3.12 3.39
N GLN A 29 -1.11 -4.32 3.94
CA GLN A 29 -2.17 -5.32 4.01
C GLN A 29 -2.36 -5.72 5.46
N THR A 30 -3.58 -5.58 5.95
CA THR A 30 -3.93 -5.91 7.32
C THR A 30 -5.12 -6.86 7.29
N THR A 31 -5.10 -7.88 8.13
CA THR A 31 -6.21 -8.84 8.22
C THR A 31 -6.76 -8.89 9.63
N PHE A 32 -8.04 -9.12 9.73
CA PHE A 32 -8.65 -9.52 10.99
C PHE A 32 -9.77 -10.52 10.70
N SER A 33 -9.99 -11.43 11.64
CA SER A 33 -10.98 -12.50 11.49
C SER A 33 -12.25 -12.14 12.22
N MET A 34 -13.37 -12.35 11.53
CA MET A 34 -14.70 -12.28 12.14
C MET A 34 -15.21 -13.71 12.26
N SER A 35 -15.84 -14.03 13.38
CA SER A 35 -16.49 -15.34 13.51
C SER A 35 -17.69 -15.41 12.56
N ASP A 36 -18.19 -16.59 12.32
CA ASP A 36 -19.39 -16.77 11.50
C ASP A 36 -20.64 -16.18 12.18
N ASP A 37 -20.53 -15.82 13.46
CA ASP A 37 -21.59 -15.12 14.16
C ASP A 37 -21.69 -13.68 13.68
N THR A 38 -22.91 -13.17 13.64
CA THR A 38 -23.14 -11.78 13.28
C THR A 38 -22.91 -10.87 14.50
N TYR A 39 -22.47 -9.66 14.23
CA TYR A 39 -22.20 -8.65 15.26
C TYR A 39 -23.32 -7.62 15.26
N ALA A 40 -23.63 -7.05 16.42
CA ALA A 40 -24.70 -6.04 16.51
C ALA A 40 -24.39 -4.86 15.58
N ALA A 41 -25.43 -4.34 14.92
CA ALA A 41 -25.30 -3.20 14.02
C ALA A 41 -25.28 -1.89 14.83
N THR A 42 -24.27 -1.73 15.66
CA THR A 42 -24.09 -0.57 16.52
C THR A 42 -22.64 -0.10 16.51
N GLY A 43 -22.44 1.18 16.78
CA GLY A 43 -21.12 1.76 16.87
C GLY A 43 -20.55 2.17 15.52
N SER A 44 -19.24 2.35 15.48
CA SER A 44 -18.57 2.78 14.27
C SER A 44 -17.27 2.03 14.04
N PHE A 45 -16.93 1.89 12.76
CA PHE A 45 -15.69 1.30 12.27
C PHE A 45 -14.92 2.41 11.56
N GLU A 46 -13.71 2.72 12.04
CA GLU A 46 -12.93 3.82 11.52
C GLU A 46 -11.59 3.34 10.97
N ILE A 47 -11.24 3.83 9.80
CA ILE A 47 -9.91 3.65 9.23
C ILE A 47 -9.23 5.02 9.21
N THR A 48 -8.03 5.08 9.81
CA THR A 48 -7.21 6.30 9.84
C THR A 48 -5.93 6.04 9.07
N MET A 49 -5.73 6.85 8.03
CA MET A 49 -4.50 6.77 7.24
C MET A 49 -3.37 7.51 7.93
N ASP A 50 -2.14 7.12 7.65
CA ASP A 50 -0.96 7.77 8.21
C ASP A 50 -0.80 9.22 7.76
N ASP A 51 -1.46 9.60 6.66
CA ASP A 51 -1.49 10.99 6.20
C ASP A 51 -2.54 11.85 6.93
N GLY A 52 -3.29 11.26 7.86
CA GLY A 52 -4.32 11.95 8.64
C GLY A 52 -5.72 11.84 8.09
N THR A 53 -5.90 11.26 6.90
CA THR A 53 -7.23 11.07 6.31
C THR A 53 -7.98 9.96 7.06
N THR A 54 -9.26 10.17 7.32
CA THR A 54 -10.08 9.19 8.05
C THR A 54 -11.33 8.82 7.27
N MET A 55 -11.81 7.60 7.50
CA MET A 55 -13.11 7.14 7.04
C MET A 55 -13.84 6.52 8.23
N ASP A 56 -15.04 6.98 8.50
CA ASP A 56 -15.85 6.50 9.60
C ASP A 56 -17.12 5.85 9.05
N ILE A 57 -17.34 4.59 9.39
CA ILE A 57 -18.52 3.85 8.97
C ILE A 57 -19.44 3.68 10.17
N ASP A 58 -20.65 4.21 10.06
CA ASP A 58 -21.69 3.99 11.06
C ASP A 58 -22.28 2.61 10.86
N LEU A 59 -21.99 1.69 11.78
CA LEU A 59 -22.38 0.29 11.65
C LEU A 59 -23.89 0.10 11.68
N SER A 60 -24.65 1.07 12.20
CA SER A 60 -26.10 1.00 12.15
C SER A 60 -26.67 1.17 10.74
N THR A 61 -25.86 1.67 9.80
CA THR A 61 -26.27 1.86 8.40
C THR A 61 -25.80 0.74 7.48
N VAL A 62 -25.05 -0.24 7.99
CA VAL A 62 -24.40 -1.29 7.20
C VAL A 62 -25.29 -2.52 7.03
N ASP A 63 -26.30 -2.66 7.88
CA ASP A 63 -27.25 -3.79 7.86
C ASP A 63 -28.08 -3.74 6.58
N GLU A 64 -27.75 -4.58 5.61
CA GLU A 64 -28.42 -4.60 4.32
C GLU A 64 -29.62 -5.56 4.29
N ASP A 65 -29.62 -6.59 5.12
CA ASP A 65 -30.67 -7.60 5.12
C ASP A 65 -31.74 -7.39 6.20
N GLY A 66 -31.55 -6.38 7.04
CA GLY A 66 -32.55 -5.99 8.03
C GLY A 66 -32.59 -6.86 9.28
N ASP A 67 -31.52 -7.62 9.56
CA ASP A 67 -31.44 -8.49 10.72
C ASP A 67 -30.89 -7.80 11.98
N ASN A 68 -30.58 -6.50 11.89
CA ASN A 68 -29.98 -5.67 12.94
C ASN A 68 -28.58 -6.12 13.35
N CYS A 69 -27.89 -6.82 12.46
CA CYS A 69 -26.55 -7.33 12.68
C CYS A 69 -25.65 -6.95 11.51
N VAL A 70 -24.36 -7.00 11.76
CA VAL A 70 -23.33 -6.76 10.71
C VAL A 70 -22.54 -8.04 10.55
N ASP A 71 -22.49 -8.56 9.32
CA ASP A 71 -21.60 -9.65 9.00
C ASP A 71 -20.41 -9.15 8.18
N ALA A 72 -19.45 -10.04 7.92
CA ALA A 72 -18.23 -9.66 7.23
C ALA A 72 -18.49 -9.16 5.82
N SER A 73 -19.46 -9.76 5.11
CA SER A 73 -19.82 -9.34 3.76
C SER A 73 -20.37 -7.91 3.73
N GLU A 74 -21.25 -7.60 4.68
CA GLU A 74 -21.82 -6.26 4.79
C GLU A 74 -20.75 -5.22 5.11
N LEU A 75 -19.82 -5.55 6.00
CA LEU A 75 -18.72 -4.64 6.36
C LEU A 75 -17.80 -4.41 5.16
N VAL A 76 -17.44 -5.46 4.43
CA VAL A 76 -16.61 -5.33 3.22
C VAL A 76 -17.30 -4.43 2.18
N ASP A 77 -18.58 -4.64 1.94
CA ASP A 77 -19.33 -3.82 0.99
C ASP A 77 -19.39 -2.36 1.45
N ALA A 78 -19.58 -2.13 2.73
CA ALA A 78 -19.62 -0.77 3.27
C ALA A 78 -18.28 -0.06 3.10
N ILE A 79 -17.18 -0.74 3.36
CA ILE A 79 -15.83 -0.16 3.18
C ILE A 79 -15.60 0.19 1.71
N ASN A 80 -15.89 -0.75 0.80
CA ASN A 80 -15.59 -0.56 -0.62
C ASN A 80 -16.50 0.48 -1.28
N ASN A 81 -17.69 0.69 -0.76
CA ASN A 81 -18.67 1.59 -1.36
C ASN A 81 -18.78 2.94 -0.64
N SER A 82 -17.99 3.17 0.41
CA SER A 82 -18.02 4.44 1.13
C SER A 82 -17.50 5.57 0.25
N ASP A 83 -18.24 6.68 0.20
CA ASP A 83 -17.81 7.88 -0.51
C ASP A 83 -16.59 8.56 0.14
N ASP A 84 -16.36 8.27 1.41
CA ASP A 84 -15.25 8.84 2.18
C ASP A 84 -14.02 7.94 2.21
N ASN A 85 -14.02 6.84 1.45
CA ASN A 85 -12.92 5.88 1.46
C ASN A 85 -11.62 6.55 1.02
N PRO A 86 -10.60 6.57 1.91
CA PRO A 86 -9.35 7.28 1.64
C PRO A 86 -8.37 6.51 0.76
N GLY A 87 -8.74 5.34 0.29
CA GLY A 87 -7.88 4.53 -0.56
C GLY A 87 -7.52 3.17 0.05
N VAL A 88 -8.51 2.51 0.68
CA VAL A 88 -8.37 1.17 1.23
C VAL A 88 -9.43 0.27 0.60
N SER A 89 -9.02 -0.91 0.15
CA SER A 89 -9.92 -1.90 -0.39
C SER A 89 -10.09 -3.06 0.59
N ALA A 90 -11.30 -3.57 0.71
CA ALA A 90 -11.61 -4.71 1.57
C ALA A 90 -11.97 -5.93 0.74
N ALA A 91 -11.55 -7.11 1.21
CA ALA A 91 -11.86 -8.38 0.58
C ALA A 91 -12.18 -9.44 1.64
N LEU A 92 -13.03 -10.39 1.27
CA LEU A 92 -13.32 -11.54 2.11
C LEU A 92 -12.40 -12.69 1.73
N VAL A 93 -11.82 -13.32 2.74
CA VAL A 93 -11.04 -14.55 2.58
C VAL A 93 -11.63 -15.58 3.52
N LYS A 94 -12.14 -16.67 2.97
CA LYS A 94 -12.72 -17.75 3.77
C LYS A 94 -11.77 -18.94 3.83
N THR A 95 -11.42 -19.37 5.04
CA THR A 95 -10.57 -20.52 5.27
C THR A 95 -11.14 -21.34 6.40
N ASP A 96 -11.35 -22.64 6.18
CA ASP A 96 -11.72 -23.63 7.21
C ASP A 96 -12.75 -23.15 8.24
N GLY A 97 -13.84 -22.53 7.76
CA GLY A 97 -14.90 -22.04 8.64
C GLY A 97 -14.66 -20.69 9.29
N THR A 98 -13.55 -20.05 8.96
CA THR A 98 -13.23 -18.70 9.46
C THR A 98 -13.31 -17.70 8.31
N THR A 99 -13.99 -16.59 8.54
CA THR A 99 -14.03 -15.49 7.58
C THR A 99 -13.05 -14.40 8.02
N THR A 100 -12.12 -14.10 7.14
CA THR A 100 -11.10 -13.07 7.38
C THR A 100 -11.36 -11.90 6.44
N ILE A 101 -11.31 -10.69 6.98
CA ILE A 101 -11.35 -9.48 6.18
C ILE A 101 -9.91 -9.04 5.94
N MET A 102 -9.56 -8.86 4.68
CA MET A 102 -8.26 -8.33 4.30
C MET A 102 -8.43 -6.89 3.81
N LEU A 103 -7.71 -5.97 4.44
CA LEU A 103 -7.71 -4.56 4.06
C LEU A 103 -6.37 -4.25 3.40
N THR A 104 -6.43 -3.64 2.22
CA THR A 104 -5.23 -3.31 1.45
C THR A 104 -5.29 -1.85 1.04
N SER A 105 -4.22 -1.10 1.28
CA SER A 105 -4.14 0.26 0.76
C SER A 105 -3.99 0.23 -0.77
N ASN A 106 -4.68 1.13 -1.46
CA ASN A 106 -4.73 1.15 -2.93
C ASN A 106 -3.46 1.73 -3.54
N THR A 107 -2.65 2.38 -2.73
CA THR A 107 -1.37 2.95 -3.15
C THR A 107 -0.28 2.45 -2.22
N THR A 108 0.95 2.53 -2.70
CA THR A 108 2.14 2.18 -1.92
C THR A 108 2.69 3.40 -1.18
N GLY A 109 3.67 3.17 -0.30
CA GLY A 109 4.37 4.23 0.40
C GLY A 109 3.98 4.33 1.87
N GLU A 110 4.88 4.88 2.66
CA GLU A 110 4.71 4.99 4.10
C GLU A 110 3.41 5.71 4.49
N GLN A 111 3.06 6.76 3.74
CA GLN A 111 1.84 7.55 4.02
C GLN A 111 0.55 6.79 3.69
N SER A 112 0.64 5.68 2.98
CA SER A 112 -0.50 4.83 2.67
C SER A 112 -0.79 3.80 3.75
N GLY A 113 -0.02 3.77 4.82
CA GLY A 113 -0.32 2.97 5.99
C GLY A 113 -1.60 3.44 6.67
N PHE A 114 -2.24 2.54 7.39
CA PHE A 114 -3.50 2.85 8.06
C PHE A 114 -3.65 2.03 9.35
N SER A 115 -4.53 2.50 10.21
CA SER A 115 -4.95 1.77 11.39
C SER A 115 -6.47 1.68 11.43
N VAL A 116 -6.97 0.68 12.13
CA VAL A 116 -8.40 0.42 12.28
C VAL A 116 -8.80 0.62 13.74
N SER A 117 -9.94 1.24 13.95
CA SER A 117 -10.50 1.44 15.28
C SER A 117 -12.00 1.16 15.25
N VAL A 118 -12.49 0.46 16.26
CA VAL A 118 -13.92 0.17 16.41
C VAL A 118 -14.38 0.75 17.74
N SER A 119 -15.46 1.52 17.70
CA SER A 119 -16.04 2.10 18.91
C SER A 119 -17.54 1.82 18.97
N GLY A 120 -18.07 1.69 20.19
CA GLY A 120 -19.49 1.41 20.37
C GLY A 120 -19.95 0.01 20.01
N ASN A 121 -19.01 -0.92 19.77
CA ASN A 121 -19.30 -2.31 19.43
C ASN A 121 -18.21 -3.19 20.02
N THR A 122 -18.41 -3.68 21.22
CA THR A 122 -17.40 -4.40 21.98
C THR A 122 -16.98 -5.70 21.31
N ASP A 123 -17.92 -6.45 20.73
CA ASP A 123 -17.64 -7.73 20.11
C ASP A 123 -16.77 -7.56 18.86
N LEU A 124 -17.11 -6.59 18.01
CA LEU A 124 -16.34 -6.32 16.81
C LEU A 124 -14.98 -5.71 17.17
N ALA A 125 -14.92 -4.82 18.16
CA ALA A 125 -13.66 -4.26 18.63
C ALA A 125 -12.72 -5.34 19.14
N THR A 126 -13.26 -6.33 19.85
CA THR A 126 -12.47 -7.47 20.33
C THR A 126 -11.96 -8.32 19.18
N ALA A 127 -12.81 -8.60 18.19
CA ALA A 127 -12.43 -9.39 17.02
C ALA A 127 -11.32 -8.70 16.23
N GLU A 128 -11.46 -7.40 15.99
CA GLU A 128 -10.47 -6.61 15.28
C GLU A 128 -9.15 -6.57 16.04
N SER A 129 -9.16 -6.19 17.32
CA SER A 129 -7.93 -5.97 18.07
C SER A 129 -7.19 -7.27 18.41
N SER A 130 -7.91 -8.40 18.51
CA SER A 130 -7.27 -9.68 18.85
C SER A 130 -6.70 -10.42 17.65
N SER A 131 -7.14 -10.09 16.45
CA SER A 131 -6.75 -10.80 15.24
C SER A 131 -6.17 -9.89 14.15
N GLU A 132 -6.10 -8.59 14.38
CA GLU A 132 -5.50 -7.68 13.43
C GLU A 132 -4.01 -7.96 13.29
N GLN A 133 -3.61 -8.30 12.10
CA GLN A 133 -2.22 -8.59 11.78
C GLN A 133 -1.86 -7.92 10.47
N PRO A 134 -0.93 -6.97 10.47
CA PRO A 134 -0.39 -6.48 9.21
C PRO A 134 0.47 -7.59 8.59
N ILE A 135 0.04 -8.07 7.43
CA ILE A 135 0.82 -9.02 6.64
C ILE A 135 2.00 -8.29 5.99
N THR A 136 1.75 -7.08 5.53
CA THR A 136 2.72 -6.24 4.85
C THR A 136 2.58 -4.83 5.40
N GLN A 137 3.71 -4.20 5.73
CA GLN A 137 3.74 -2.81 6.18
C GLN A 137 3.85 -1.88 4.97
N ALA A 138 3.16 -0.75 5.03
CA ALA A 138 3.35 0.31 4.04
C ALA A 138 4.76 0.88 4.20
N GLN A 139 5.45 1.04 3.08
CA GLN A 139 6.80 1.62 3.09
C GLN A 139 7.11 2.30 1.76
N ASP A 140 8.01 3.27 1.82
CA ASP A 140 8.51 3.94 0.63
C ASP A 140 9.58 3.09 -0.06
N ALA A 141 9.74 3.31 -1.36
CA ALA A 141 10.89 2.79 -2.09
C ALA A 141 12.12 3.62 -1.74
N ILE A 142 13.27 2.97 -1.63
CA ILE A 142 14.54 3.63 -1.38
C ILE A 142 15.56 3.11 -2.39
N ILE A 143 16.15 4.03 -3.14
CA ILE A 143 17.28 3.74 -4.01
C ILE A 143 18.48 4.57 -3.56
N ARG A 144 19.67 4.10 -3.89
CA ARG A 144 20.91 4.81 -3.57
C ARG A 144 21.73 5.00 -4.84
N LEU A 145 22.30 6.20 -4.95
CA LEU A 145 23.06 6.53 -6.14
C LEU A 145 24.47 5.92 -6.04
N GLY A 146 24.80 5.11 -7.03
CA GLY A 146 26.14 4.57 -7.20
C GLY A 146 26.36 3.20 -6.57
N ASN A 147 26.03 3.04 -5.31
CA ASN A 147 26.16 1.76 -4.59
C ASN A 147 25.37 1.80 -3.28
N GLU A 148 25.50 0.75 -2.49
CA GLU A 148 24.78 0.61 -1.23
C GLU A 148 25.04 1.76 -0.23
N ASP A 149 26.21 2.38 -0.31
CA ASP A 149 26.59 3.48 0.59
C ASP A 149 26.28 4.87 0.02
N GLY A 150 25.70 4.93 -1.17
CA GLY A 150 25.39 6.20 -1.82
C GLY A 150 24.26 6.94 -1.17
N PRO A 151 24.04 8.20 -1.58
CA PRO A 151 22.92 8.98 -1.04
C PRO A 151 21.58 8.32 -1.34
N ALA A 152 20.71 8.29 -0.32
CA ALA A 152 19.40 7.67 -0.44
C ALA A 152 18.39 8.62 -1.09
N ILE A 153 17.58 8.07 -1.96
CA ILE A 153 16.49 8.78 -2.62
C ILE A 153 15.22 7.95 -2.38
N THR A 154 14.16 8.59 -1.93
CA THR A 154 12.92 7.90 -1.57
C THR A 154 11.76 8.31 -2.46
N SER A 155 10.81 7.41 -2.63
CA SER A 155 9.56 7.67 -3.32
C SER A 155 8.45 6.85 -2.69
N SER A 156 7.25 7.37 -2.70
CA SER A 156 6.09 6.64 -2.20
C SER A 156 5.68 5.49 -3.11
N SER A 157 6.24 5.41 -4.32
CA SER A 157 6.00 4.32 -5.24
C SER A 157 7.32 3.78 -5.78
N ASN A 158 7.27 2.72 -6.55
CA ASN A 158 8.46 2.15 -7.19
C ASN A 158 8.89 2.93 -8.42
N THR A 159 8.17 4.01 -8.74
CA THR A 159 8.49 4.90 -9.84
C THR A 159 9.10 6.19 -9.30
N PHE A 160 10.23 6.57 -9.87
CA PHE A 160 10.96 7.78 -9.51
C PHE A 160 10.96 8.74 -10.69
N ASP A 161 10.28 9.87 -10.51
CA ASP A 161 10.26 10.95 -11.50
C ASP A 161 11.22 12.05 -11.04
N ASP A 162 11.92 12.67 -11.99
CA ASP A 162 12.71 13.87 -11.75
C ASP A 162 13.88 13.71 -10.75
N VAL A 163 14.24 12.50 -10.38
CA VAL A 163 15.52 12.24 -9.71
C VAL A 163 16.64 12.66 -10.66
N ILE A 164 16.50 12.23 -11.91
CA ILE A 164 17.31 12.74 -13.02
C ILE A 164 16.32 13.51 -13.90
N PRO A 165 16.49 14.83 -14.09
CA PRO A 165 15.53 15.60 -14.86
C PRO A 165 15.22 14.99 -16.22
N GLY A 166 13.92 14.81 -16.49
CA GLY A 166 13.47 14.24 -17.75
C GLY A 166 13.52 12.71 -17.81
N VAL A 167 13.85 12.04 -16.71
CA VAL A 167 13.94 10.57 -16.66
C VAL A 167 12.97 10.03 -15.65
N THR A 168 12.20 9.03 -16.05
CA THR A 168 11.32 8.27 -15.17
C THR A 168 11.85 6.86 -15.03
N MET A 169 12.04 6.40 -13.80
CA MET A 169 12.59 5.08 -13.50
C MET A 169 11.60 4.29 -12.67
N THR A 170 11.41 3.02 -13.00
CA THR A 170 10.57 2.10 -12.23
C THR A 170 11.39 0.87 -11.89
N PHE A 171 11.40 0.53 -10.60
CA PHE A 171 12.15 -0.61 -10.09
C PHE A 171 11.17 -1.69 -9.63
N SER A 172 11.49 -2.95 -9.89
CA SER A 172 10.66 -4.09 -9.52
C SER A 172 11.39 -5.15 -8.70
N GLU A 173 12.69 -4.97 -8.50
CA GLU A 173 13.50 -5.89 -7.70
C GLU A 173 14.48 -5.12 -6.83
N VAL A 174 14.71 -5.65 -5.63
CA VAL A 174 15.76 -5.11 -4.75
C VAL A 174 17.11 -5.62 -5.18
N SER A 175 18.14 -4.83 -4.91
CA SER A 175 19.52 -5.26 -5.10
C SER A 175 19.89 -6.33 -4.06
N ASP A 176 20.89 -7.15 -4.39
CA ASP A 176 21.38 -8.19 -3.49
C ASP A 176 21.98 -7.53 -2.24
N PRO A 177 21.44 -7.78 -1.05
CA PRO A 177 21.98 -7.16 0.17
C PRO A 177 23.37 -7.66 0.54
N ASP A 178 23.79 -8.78 -0.03
CA ASP A 178 25.14 -9.31 0.19
C ASP A 178 26.15 -8.82 -0.85
N ASP A 179 25.69 -8.03 -1.84
CA ASP A 179 26.56 -7.47 -2.87
C ASP A 179 26.32 -5.97 -2.97
N PRO A 180 27.17 -5.14 -2.32
CA PRO A 180 26.98 -3.68 -2.31
C PRO A 180 27.12 -3.05 -3.70
N ASN A 181 27.59 -3.79 -4.68
CA ASN A 181 27.75 -3.32 -6.05
C ASN A 181 26.72 -3.88 -7.02
N ASP A 182 25.68 -4.56 -6.51
CA ASP A 182 24.60 -5.04 -7.36
C ASP A 182 23.66 -3.88 -7.69
N VAL A 183 24.05 -3.10 -8.69
CA VAL A 183 23.32 -1.90 -9.10
C VAL A 183 22.63 -2.08 -10.44
N THR A 184 21.56 -1.32 -10.63
CA THR A 184 20.89 -1.19 -11.92
C THR A 184 21.49 0.03 -12.62
N THR A 185 21.98 -0.17 -13.82
CA THR A 185 22.66 0.90 -14.57
C THR A 185 21.84 1.28 -15.80
N PHE A 186 21.60 2.58 -15.95
CA PHE A 186 20.94 3.15 -17.11
C PHE A 186 21.91 4.04 -17.87
N THR A 187 21.83 3.99 -19.19
CA THR A 187 22.54 4.92 -20.03
C THR A 187 21.52 5.74 -20.82
N VAL A 188 21.58 7.06 -20.62
CA VAL A 188 20.78 8.01 -21.39
C VAL A 188 21.65 8.53 -22.51
N ALA A 189 21.27 8.23 -23.75
CA ALA A 189 21.99 8.70 -24.91
C ALA A 189 21.42 10.01 -25.41
N GLU A 190 22.28 10.87 -25.92
CA GLU A 190 21.84 12.10 -26.55
C GLU A 190 21.14 11.76 -27.86
N ASP A 191 19.93 12.30 -28.05
CA ASP A 191 19.18 12.11 -29.29
C ASP A 191 19.68 13.08 -30.35
N SER A 192 20.53 12.59 -31.23
CA SER A 192 21.07 13.39 -32.33
C SER A 192 20.21 13.30 -33.58
N SER A 193 19.18 12.49 -33.59
CA SER A 193 18.34 12.30 -34.77
C SER A 193 17.14 13.23 -34.82
N GLY A 194 16.86 13.93 -33.74
CA GLY A 194 15.70 14.81 -33.59
C GLY A 194 15.93 16.26 -33.92
N SER A 195 16.99 16.58 -34.52
CA SER A 195 17.35 17.94 -34.84
C SER A 195 16.51 18.56 -35.95
#